data_7abdb2efa71d194cc4386891c99e0672
#
_entry.id   7abdb2efa71d194cc4386891c99e0672
#
_cell.length_a   1.000
_cell.length_b   1.000
_cell.length_c   1.000
_cell.angle_alpha   90.00
_cell.angle_beta   90.00
_cell.angle_gamma   90.00
#
_symmetry.space_group_name_H-M   'P 1'
#
loop_
_entity.id
_entity.type
_entity.pdbx_description
1 polymer ?
#
loop_
_entity_poly.entity_id
_entity_poly.type
_entity_poly.pdbx_seq_one_letter_code
_entity_poly.pdbx_strand_id
1 'polypeptide(L)'
;IRSVLEIADANPETDIIVQIEDGHAGGHHSWVDLDDLLLATYKELRQRPNVVIVAGGGIGTPDKAAQYISGDWSLKHGRKRMPIDGILVGTAAMATKEAKTTDEVKQALVNTPGINEGWVGRLKSDGGMTSGQSHLLADLYEIDNDFARASRLITSLDPDTYTDHASEIIEAINKTAKPYFGDVELMTYAQWVERFVELAYPFTDPTWDDRFFDLLHRVEARLNPVDHGEVETLFPEIADIADAPAAVDKLLAAYPQARDITVQPSDAAWFITLNRKHHKPMPWVPIIDGDLKRWFGLDSLWQAHDDRYPARAVRVIPGPISVGGITQVDEPVADLLG
;
A
#
# COMPACT_ATOMS: atom_id res chain seq x y z
N ILE A 1 -20.17 -4.03 -18.80
CA ILE A 1 -20.20 -4.19 -20.28
C ILE A 1 -21.10 -3.15 -20.93
N ARG A 2 -22.37 -3.00 -20.55
CA ARG A 2 -23.30 -2.08 -21.23
C ARG A 2 -22.71 -0.68 -21.44
N SER A 3 -22.21 -0.04 -20.40
CA SER A 3 -21.60 1.30 -20.48
C SER A 3 -20.41 1.36 -21.42
N VAL A 4 -19.58 0.29 -21.46
CA VAL A 4 -18.44 0.20 -22.38
C VAL A 4 -18.93 0.15 -23.83
N LEU A 5 -19.96 -0.64 -24.11
CA LEU A 5 -20.54 -0.73 -25.45
C LEU A 5 -21.19 0.59 -25.90
N GLU A 6 -21.88 1.27 -24.98
CA GLU A 6 -22.44 2.61 -25.22
C GLU A 6 -21.35 3.65 -25.56
N ILE A 7 -20.21 3.59 -24.82
CA ILE A 7 -19.04 4.47 -25.10
C ILE A 7 -18.43 4.14 -26.45
N ALA A 8 -18.25 2.87 -26.79
CA ALA A 8 -17.70 2.45 -28.08
C ALA A 8 -18.59 2.83 -29.24
N ASP A 9 -19.91 2.63 -29.11
CA ASP A 9 -20.90 2.98 -30.12
C ASP A 9 -21.01 4.51 -30.33
N ALA A 10 -20.80 5.31 -29.28
CA ALA A 10 -20.79 6.77 -29.32
C ALA A 10 -19.49 7.37 -29.89
N ASN A 11 -18.41 6.59 -29.95
CA ASN A 11 -17.09 7.06 -30.39
C ASN A 11 -16.47 6.09 -31.43
N PRO A 12 -17.07 5.89 -32.58
CA PRO A 12 -16.67 4.85 -33.55
C PRO A 12 -15.24 5.05 -34.12
N GLU A 13 -14.74 6.29 -34.10
CA GLU A 13 -13.40 6.65 -34.61
C GLU A 13 -12.30 6.58 -33.53
N THR A 14 -12.66 6.16 -32.30
CA THR A 14 -11.72 6.08 -31.18
C THR A 14 -11.58 4.64 -30.73
N ASP A 15 -10.34 4.14 -30.65
CA ASP A 15 -10.07 2.82 -30.09
C ASP A 15 -10.39 2.82 -28.59
N ILE A 16 -11.23 1.90 -28.17
CA ILE A 16 -11.64 1.70 -26.78
C ILE A 16 -10.96 0.43 -26.23
N ILE A 17 -9.95 0.61 -25.41
CA ILE A 17 -9.28 -0.51 -24.74
C ILE A 17 -10.16 -0.97 -23.56
N VAL A 18 -10.60 -2.21 -23.62
CA VAL A 18 -11.40 -2.86 -22.59
C VAL A 18 -10.53 -3.88 -21.86
N GLN A 19 -10.13 -3.55 -20.65
CA GLN A 19 -9.48 -4.50 -19.77
C GLN A 19 -10.52 -5.38 -19.08
N ILE A 20 -10.39 -6.69 -19.28
CA ILE A 20 -11.14 -7.73 -18.54
C ILE A 20 -10.18 -8.33 -17.55
N GLU A 21 -10.52 -8.25 -16.27
CA GLU A 21 -9.63 -8.62 -15.18
C GLU A 21 -10.15 -9.83 -14.42
N ASP A 22 -9.30 -10.84 -14.33
CA ASP A 22 -9.49 -12.05 -13.50
C ASP A 22 -9.55 -11.67 -12.02
N GLY A 23 -10.35 -12.37 -11.27
CA GLY A 23 -10.35 -12.31 -9.81
C GLY A 23 -9.03 -12.75 -9.16
N HIS A 24 -8.07 -13.33 -9.90
CA HIS A 24 -6.70 -13.61 -9.44
C HIS A 24 -5.71 -12.47 -9.71
N ALA A 25 -6.21 -11.28 -10.00
CA ALA A 25 -5.36 -10.09 -10.13
C ALA A 25 -4.69 -9.74 -8.79
N GLY A 26 -3.50 -9.15 -8.85
CA GLY A 26 -2.83 -8.61 -7.69
C GLY A 26 -3.55 -7.37 -7.14
N GLY A 27 -3.46 -7.13 -5.83
CA GLY A 27 -4.17 -6.04 -5.19
C GLY A 27 -5.66 -6.33 -5.04
N HIS A 28 -6.50 -5.30 -5.23
CA HIS A 28 -7.96 -5.46 -5.15
C HIS A 28 -8.46 -6.43 -6.22
N HIS A 29 -9.31 -7.37 -5.80
CA HIS A 29 -9.79 -8.41 -6.70
C HIS A 29 -11.28 -8.72 -6.54
N SER A 30 -11.87 -9.30 -7.58
CA SER A 30 -13.18 -9.94 -7.56
C SER A 30 -13.04 -11.43 -7.24
N TRP A 31 -14.16 -12.16 -7.32
CA TRP A 31 -14.21 -13.62 -7.21
C TRP A 31 -14.73 -14.25 -8.51
N VAL A 32 -14.43 -13.62 -9.65
CA VAL A 32 -14.89 -14.08 -10.96
C VAL A 32 -13.70 -14.50 -11.79
N ASP A 33 -13.81 -15.67 -12.40
CA ASP A 33 -12.81 -16.25 -13.30
C ASP A 33 -12.75 -15.48 -14.63
N LEU A 34 -11.55 -15.33 -15.19
CA LEU A 34 -11.31 -14.61 -16.45
C LEU A 34 -12.05 -15.28 -17.63
N ASP A 35 -11.98 -16.62 -17.70
CA ASP A 35 -12.63 -17.36 -18.79
C ASP A 35 -14.15 -17.16 -18.76
N ASP A 36 -14.77 -17.18 -17.59
CA ASP A 36 -16.21 -16.93 -17.44
C ASP A 36 -16.58 -15.53 -17.90
N LEU A 37 -15.79 -14.51 -17.55
CA LEU A 37 -15.99 -13.13 -18.01
C LEU A 37 -15.85 -13.00 -19.54
N LEU A 38 -14.81 -13.60 -20.10
CA LEU A 38 -14.56 -13.59 -21.53
C LEU A 38 -15.68 -14.34 -22.28
N LEU A 39 -16.05 -15.54 -21.84
CA LEU A 39 -17.14 -16.30 -22.46
C LEU A 39 -18.47 -15.54 -22.46
N ALA A 40 -18.73 -14.79 -21.41
CA ALA A 40 -19.96 -13.99 -21.29
C ALA A 40 -19.98 -12.72 -22.16
N THR A 41 -18.82 -12.14 -22.48
CA THR A 41 -18.73 -10.79 -23.02
C THR A 41 -18.08 -10.68 -24.40
N TYR A 42 -17.25 -11.64 -24.76
CA TYR A 42 -16.42 -11.61 -25.98
C TYR A 42 -17.19 -11.30 -27.26
N LYS A 43 -18.33 -11.99 -27.48
CA LYS A 43 -19.11 -11.82 -28.71
C LYS A 43 -19.64 -10.38 -28.87
N GLU A 44 -20.13 -9.79 -27.78
CA GLU A 44 -20.65 -8.44 -27.82
C GLU A 44 -19.56 -7.39 -28.05
N LEU A 45 -18.40 -7.58 -27.41
CA LEU A 45 -17.23 -6.72 -27.59
C LEU A 45 -16.70 -6.78 -29.04
N ARG A 46 -16.56 -8.00 -29.59
CA ARG A 46 -16.06 -8.20 -30.98
C ARG A 46 -17.00 -7.73 -32.08
N GLN A 47 -18.23 -7.39 -31.76
CA GLN A 47 -19.13 -6.73 -32.72
C GLN A 47 -18.78 -5.24 -32.95
N ARG A 48 -17.89 -4.66 -32.14
CA ARG A 48 -17.41 -3.28 -32.25
C ARG A 48 -15.98 -3.28 -32.76
N PRO A 49 -15.75 -2.77 -34.01
CA PRO A 49 -14.42 -2.82 -34.62
C PRO A 49 -13.40 -1.92 -33.89
N ASN A 50 -13.86 -0.94 -33.13
CA ASN A 50 -13.05 -0.03 -32.33
C ASN A 50 -12.81 -0.50 -30.88
N VAL A 51 -13.16 -1.76 -30.55
CA VAL A 51 -12.90 -2.31 -29.21
C VAL A 51 -11.66 -3.22 -29.26
N VAL A 52 -10.70 -2.88 -28.41
CA VAL A 52 -9.47 -3.65 -28.16
C VAL A 52 -9.65 -4.38 -26.83
N ILE A 53 -9.59 -5.71 -26.84
CA ILE A 53 -9.79 -6.55 -25.64
C ILE A 53 -8.43 -6.89 -25.06
N VAL A 54 -8.21 -6.49 -23.79
CA VAL A 54 -7.01 -6.79 -23.01
C VAL A 54 -7.41 -7.64 -21.81
N ALA A 55 -6.72 -8.75 -21.56
CA ALA A 55 -6.92 -9.59 -20.40
C ALA A 55 -5.83 -9.37 -19.35
N GLY A 56 -6.21 -9.34 -18.07
CA GLY A 56 -5.31 -9.19 -16.93
C GLY A 56 -5.69 -10.12 -15.79
N GLY A 57 -4.76 -10.30 -14.86
CA GLY A 57 -4.91 -11.17 -13.70
C GLY A 57 -4.69 -12.66 -14.03
N GLY A 58 -4.10 -13.38 -13.09
CA GLY A 58 -3.88 -14.82 -13.20
C GLY A 58 -2.96 -15.28 -14.37
N ILE A 59 -2.41 -14.38 -15.18
CA ILE A 59 -1.52 -14.68 -16.31
C ILE A 59 -0.07 -14.46 -15.85
N GLY A 60 0.59 -15.55 -15.47
CA GLY A 60 1.94 -15.50 -14.88
C GLY A 60 3.05 -16.07 -15.76
N THR A 61 2.72 -16.63 -16.93
CA THR A 61 3.71 -17.25 -17.83
C THR A 61 3.47 -16.86 -19.29
N PRO A 62 4.54 -16.87 -20.13
CA PRO A 62 4.42 -16.62 -21.56
C PRO A 62 3.46 -17.58 -22.27
N ASP A 63 3.50 -18.87 -21.91
CA ASP A 63 2.59 -19.88 -22.50
C ASP A 63 1.12 -19.57 -22.23
N LYS A 64 0.80 -19.12 -21.02
CA LYS A 64 -0.58 -18.72 -20.69
C LYS A 64 -0.99 -17.46 -21.43
N ALA A 65 -0.09 -16.48 -21.55
CA ALA A 65 -0.32 -15.29 -22.36
C ALA A 65 -0.59 -15.64 -23.83
N ALA A 66 0.23 -16.52 -24.42
CA ALA A 66 0.09 -16.99 -25.79
C ALA A 66 -1.26 -17.69 -26.03
N GLN A 67 -1.77 -18.47 -25.06
CA GLN A 67 -3.08 -19.12 -25.16
C GLN A 67 -4.23 -18.10 -25.28
N TYR A 68 -4.15 -16.99 -24.56
CA TYR A 68 -5.15 -15.93 -24.66
C TYR A 68 -5.03 -15.15 -25.97
N ILE A 69 -3.84 -14.77 -26.37
CA ILE A 69 -3.59 -14.07 -27.64
C ILE A 69 -4.03 -14.92 -28.85
N SER A 70 -3.68 -16.22 -28.87
CA SER A 70 -4.08 -17.15 -29.95
C SER A 70 -5.58 -17.51 -29.93
N GLY A 71 -6.22 -17.35 -28.77
CA GLY A 71 -7.59 -17.79 -28.53
C GLY A 71 -7.73 -19.27 -28.18
N ASP A 72 -6.62 -19.98 -27.92
CA ASP A 72 -6.65 -21.41 -27.58
C ASP A 72 -7.29 -21.66 -26.20
N TRP A 73 -7.28 -20.68 -25.30
CA TRP A 73 -7.93 -20.74 -24.00
C TRP A 73 -9.40 -21.17 -24.06
N SER A 74 -10.11 -20.82 -25.14
CA SER A 74 -11.55 -21.12 -25.29
C SER A 74 -11.83 -22.56 -25.74
N LEU A 75 -10.84 -23.27 -26.25
CA LEU A 75 -11.01 -24.66 -26.76
C LEU A 75 -11.43 -25.63 -25.65
N LYS A 76 -10.87 -25.49 -24.44
CA LYS A 76 -11.24 -26.29 -23.27
C LYS A 76 -12.72 -26.16 -22.86
N HIS A 77 -13.36 -25.05 -23.27
CA HIS A 77 -14.78 -24.80 -23.04
C HIS A 77 -15.68 -25.23 -24.22
N GLY A 78 -15.12 -26.00 -25.18
CA GLY A 78 -15.88 -26.46 -26.37
C GLY A 78 -16.23 -25.33 -27.34
N ARG A 79 -15.48 -24.22 -27.32
CA ARG A 79 -15.70 -23.08 -28.21
C ARG A 79 -14.68 -23.09 -29.34
N LYS A 80 -14.96 -22.32 -30.40
CA LYS A 80 -13.93 -21.98 -31.39
C LYS A 80 -12.91 -21.03 -30.76
N ARG A 81 -11.73 -20.91 -31.35
CA ARG A 81 -10.71 -19.95 -30.90
C ARG A 81 -11.29 -18.55 -30.74
N MET A 82 -10.98 -17.94 -29.61
CA MET A 82 -11.42 -16.59 -29.23
C MET A 82 -10.20 -15.74 -28.88
N PRO A 83 -9.44 -15.25 -29.89
CA PRO A 83 -8.23 -14.46 -29.65
C PRO A 83 -8.58 -13.11 -29.04
N ILE A 84 -7.71 -12.64 -28.11
CA ILE A 84 -7.74 -11.31 -27.55
C ILE A 84 -6.57 -10.47 -28.08
N ASP A 85 -6.59 -9.15 -27.87
CA ASP A 85 -5.67 -8.22 -28.53
C ASP A 85 -4.43 -7.93 -27.67
N GLY A 86 -4.52 -8.11 -26.36
CA GLY A 86 -3.40 -7.81 -25.45
C GLY A 86 -3.52 -8.45 -24.08
N ILE A 87 -2.40 -8.44 -23.36
CA ILE A 87 -2.28 -8.93 -21.99
C ILE A 87 -1.79 -7.78 -21.11
N LEU A 88 -2.38 -7.65 -19.92
CA LEU A 88 -1.88 -6.75 -18.88
C LEU A 88 -0.93 -7.52 -17.95
N VAL A 89 0.31 -7.07 -17.87
CA VAL A 89 1.32 -7.62 -16.97
C VAL A 89 1.52 -6.67 -15.78
N GLY A 90 1.08 -7.08 -14.59
CA GLY A 90 1.24 -6.30 -13.36
C GLY A 90 2.23 -6.94 -12.40
N THR A 91 1.94 -8.17 -11.96
CA THR A 91 2.69 -8.86 -10.90
C THR A 91 4.17 -9.08 -11.27
N ALA A 92 4.46 -9.60 -12.46
CA ALA A 92 5.84 -9.82 -12.91
C ALA A 92 6.62 -8.50 -13.01
N ALA A 93 5.97 -7.40 -13.40
CA ALA A 93 6.61 -6.10 -13.49
C ALA A 93 7.15 -5.58 -12.14
N MET A 94 6.64 -6.07 -11.01
CA MET A 94 7.11 -5.67 -9.68
C MET A 94 8.55 -6.14 -9.39
N ALA A 95 9.03 -7.20 -10.03
CA ALA A 95 10.36 -7.78 -9.83
C ALA A 95 11.37 -7.37 -10.91
N THR A 96 10.96 -6.55 -11.90
CA THR A 96 11.83 -6.14 -13.01
C THR A 96 12.93 -5.16 -12.56
N LYS A 97 13.95 -5.02 -13.37
CA LYS A 97 15.06 -4.08 -13.16
C LYS A 97 14.57 -2.63 -13.07
N GLU A 98 13.56 -2.28 -13.85
CA GLU A 98 12.99 -0.93 -13.90
C GLU A 98 12.05 -0.61 -12.74
N ALA A 99 11.59 -1.64 -12.01
CA ALA A 99 10.74 -1.44 -10.84
C ALA A 99 11.53 -0.79 -9.68
N LYS A 100 10.89 0.17 -9.02
CA LYS A 100 11.45 0.83 -7.83
C LYS A 100 11.29 0.03 -6.53
N THR A 101 10.73 -1.16 -6.63
CA THR A 101 10.61 -2.11 -5.52
C THR A 101 11.99 -2.46 -4.99
N THR A 102 12.17 -2.55 -3.68
CA THR A 102 13.47 -2.90 -3.08
C THR A 102 13.90 -4.32 -3.43
N ASP A 103 15.20 -4.59 -3.38
CA ASP A 103 15.75 -5.91 -3.70
C ASP A 103 15.19 -7.01 -2.79
N GLU A 104 14.99 -6.72 -1.50
CA GLU A 104 14.35 -7.66 -0.58
C GLU A 104 12.91 -8.00 -0.99
N VAL A 105 12.14 -7.01 -1.44
CA VAL A 105 10.77 -7.23 -1.90
C VAL A 105 10.75 -8.00 -3.22
N LYS A 106 11.65 -7.69 -4.16
CA LYS A 106 11.81 -8.48 -5.41
C LYS A 106 12.15 -9.94 -5.09
N GLN A 107 13.07 -10.17 -4.14
CA GLN A 107 13.43 -11.52 -3.71
C GLN A 107 12.26 -12.23 -3.00
N ALA A 108 11.46 -11.52 -2.24
CA ALA A 108 10.26 -12.08 -1.62
C ALA A 108 9.22 -12.51 -2.66
N LEU A 109 9.08 -11.76 -3.75
CA LEU A 109 8.22 -12.13 -4.88
C LEU A 109 8.70 -13.44 -5.53
N VAL A 110 10.00 -13.58 -5.84
CA VAL A 110 10.59 -14.80 -6.41
C VAL A 110 10.42 -16.00 -5.47
N ASN A 111 10.54 -15.80 -4.17
CA ASN A 111 10.42 -16.86 -3.18
C ASN A 111 8.95 -17.24 -2.84
N THR A 112 7.97 -16.53 -3.38
CA THR A 112 6.54 -16.81 -3.14
C THR A 112 6.03 -17.79 -4.18
N PRO A 113 5.65 -19.04 -3.81
CA PRO A 113 5.26 -20.07 -4.77
C PRO A 113 3.97 -19.71 -5.53
N GLY A 114 3.08 -18.95 -4.90
CA GLY A 114 1.74 -18.74 -5.43
C GLY A 114 0.89 -20.01 -5.39
N ILE A 115 -0.27 -19.95 -6.05
CA ILE A 115 -1.17 -21.09 -6.27
C ILE A 115 -1.24 -21.42 -7.77
N ASN A 116 -1.49 -22.67 -8.10
CA ASN A 116 -1.62 -23.09 -9.51
C ASN A 116 -3.04 -22.91 -10.03
N GLU A 117 -4.03 -23.16 -9.17
CA GLU A 117 -5.46 -23.11 -9.49
C GLU A 117 -6.29 -22.86 -8.23
N GLY A 118 -7.57 -22.56 -8.39
CA GLY A 118 -8.49 -22.29 -7.28
C GLY A 118 -8.28 -20.91 -6.67
N TRP A 119 -8.72 -20.74 -5.43
CA TRP A 119 -8.80 -19.44 -4.78
C TRP A 119 -8.16 -19.47 -3.40
N VAL A 120 -7.38 -18.44 -3.07
CA VAL A 120 -7.03 -18.17 -1.67
C VAL A 120 -8.24 -17.52 -1.00
N GLY A 121 -8.92 -18.26 -0.11
CA GLY A 121 -10.14 -17.79 0.54
C GLY A 121 -9.91 -16.57 1.44
N ARG A 122 -10.98 -15.82 1.71
CA ARG A 122 -10.93 -14.65 2.60
C ARG A 122 -10.28 -15.00 3.94
N LEU A 123 -9.35 -14.14 4.36
CA LEU A 123 -8.58 -14.26 5.61
C LEU A 123 -7.83 -15.59 5.76
N LYS A 124 -7.64 -16.33 4.66
CA LYS A 124 -6.85 -17.56 4.61
C LYS A 124 -5.54 -17.32 3.88
N SER A 125 -4.61 -18.27 4.04
CA SER A 125 -3.32 -18.26 3.37
C SER A 125 -3.10 -19.56 2.62
N ASP A 126 -2.53 -19.47 1.42
CA ASP A 126 -2.11 -20.61 0.60
C ASP A 126 -0.99 -20.14 -0.35
N GLY A 127 -0.01 -21.02 -0.62
CA GLY A 127 1.09 -20.73 -1.54
C GLY A 127 1.90 -19.47 -1.19
N GLY A 128 1.96 -19.08 0.09
CA GLY A 128 2.61 -17.83 0.53
C GLY A 128 1.79 -16.57 0.25
N MET A 129 0.56 -16.72 -0.22
CA MET A 129 -0.38 -15.65 -0.49
C MET A 129 -1.53 -15.63 0.52
N THR A 130 -2.15 -14.49 0.71
CA THR A 130 -3.37 -14.32 1.51
C THR A 130 -4.34 -13.37 0.81
N SER A 131 -5.64 -13.57 1.07
CA SER A 131 -6.68 -12.61 0.70
C SER A 131 -7.13 -11.88 1.96
N GLY A 132 -6.65 -10.65 2.12
CA GLY A 132 -7.07 -9.71 3.16
C GLY A 132 -8.19 -8.79 2.67
N GLN A 133 -8.38 -7.69 3.39
CA GLN A 133 -9.32 -6.64 3.00
C GLN A 133 -8.67 -5.27 3.18
N SER A 134 -8.79 -4.42 2.18
CA SER A 134 -8.27 -3.05 2.22
C SER A 134 -9.12 -2.15 3.14
N HIS A 135 -8.63 -0.93 3.39
CA HIS A 135 -9.39 0.10 4.09
C HIS A 135 -10.67 0.52 3.34
N LEU A 136 -10.78 0.20 2.04
CA LEU A 136 -11.98 0.40 1.21
C LEU A 136 -12.98 -0.76 1.30
N LEU A 137 -12.73 -1.73 2.18
CA LEU A 137 -13.53 -2.94 2.36
C LEU A 137 -13.57 -3.88 1.13
N ALA A 138 -12.67 -3.68 0.18
CA ALA A 138 -12.51 -4.56 -0.96
C ALA A 138 -11.50 -5.68 -0.66
N ASP A 139 -11.78 -6.89 -1.16
CA ASP A 139 -10.85 -8.02 -1.02
C ASP A 139 -9.55 -7.73 -1.76
N LEU A 140 -8.42 -8.10 -1.15
CA LEU A 140 -7.07 -7.72 -1.58
C LEU A 140 -6.11 -8.90 -1.45
N TYR A 141 -5.48 -9.32 -2.55
CA TYR A 141 -4.38 -10.27 -2.50
C TYR A 141 -3.08 -9.60 -2.10
N GLU A 142 -2.35 -10.24 -1.19
CA GLU A 142 -1.05 -9.80 -0.71
C GLU A 142 -0.18 -11.01 -0.32
N ILE A 143 1.15 -10.83 -0.26
CA ILE A 143 2.05 -11.85 0.30
C ILE A 143 1.71 -12.04 1.79
N ASP A 144 1.70 -13.31 2.26
CA ASP A 144 1.46 -13.64 3.68
C ASP A 144 2.70 -13.38 4.54
N ASN A 145 2.88 -12.13 4.93
CA ASN A 145 3.98 -11.65 5.77
C ASN A 145 3.47 -10.99 7.07
N ASP A 146 4.34 -10.33 7.83
CA ASP A 146 3.96 -9.66 9.08
C ASP A 146 2.93 -8.57 8.86
N PHE A 147 3.04 -7.80 7.74
CA PHE A 147 2.07 -6.77 7.40
C PHE A 147 0.68 -7.37 7.13
N ALA A 148 0.63 -8.42 6.33
CA ALA A 148 -0.62 -9.10 5.99
C ALA A 148 -1.27 -9.74 7.23
N ARG A 149 -0.48 -10.31 8.14
CA ARG A 149 -0.99 -10.88 9.41
C ARG A 149 -1.59 -9.81 10.31
N ALA A 150 -0.92 -8.66 10.46
CA ALA A 150 -1.47 -7.52 11.20
C ALA A 150 -2.77 -7.00 10.55
N SER A 151 -2.80 -6.89 9.21
CA SER A 151 -4.00 -6.49 8.46
C SER A 151 -5.17 -7.45 8.67
N ARG A 152 -4.91 -8.77 8.67
CA ARG A 152 -5.95 -9.79 8.95
C ARG A 152 -6.46 -9.72 10.38
N LEU A 153 -5.57 -9.54 11.37
CA LEU A 153 -5.97 -9.36 12.76
C LEU A 153 -6.94 -8.19 12.89
N ILE A 154 -6.56 -7.01 12.40
CA ILE A 154 -7.39 -5.80 12.43
C ILE A 154 -8.73 -6.04 11.72
N THR A 155 -8.71 -6.73 10.56
CA THR A 155 -9.93 -7.03 9.79
C THR A 155 -10.87 -8.02 10.49
N SER A 156 -10.33 -8.92 11.30
CA SER A 156 -11.12 -9.94 12.01
C SER A 156 -11.84 -9.42 13.25
N LEU A 157 -11.45 -8.26 13.75
CA LEU A 157 -12.02 -7.63 14.93
C LEU A 157 -13.14 -6.64 14.55
N ASP A 158 -14.10 -6.47 15.44
CA ASP A 158 -15.08 -5.38 15.33
C ASP A 158 -14.39 -4.03 15.63
N PRO A 159 -14.54 -3.02 14.78
CA PRO A 159 -13.97 -1.69 15.02
C PRO A 159 -14.30 -1.07 16.39
N ASP A 160 -15.47 -1.36 16.95
CA ASP A 160 -15.87 -0.88 18.27
C ASP A 160 -15.10 -1.54 19.42
N THR A 161 -14.37 -2.64 19.15
CA THR A 161 -13.58 -3.39 20.14
C THR A 161 -12.06 -3.19 20.00
N TYR A 162 -11.58 -2.37 19.06
CA TYR A 162 -10.14 -2.20 18.84
C TYR A 162 -9.40 -1.75 20.10
N THR A 163 -9.99 -0.89 20.91
CA THR A 163 -9.39 -0.44 22.18
C THR A 163 -9.24 -1.56 23.21
N ASP A 164 -10.15 -2.52 23.22
CA ASP A 164 -10.08 -3.68 24.11
C ASP A 164 -8.96 -4.66 23.70
N HIS A 165 -8.58 -4.65 22.42
CA HIS A 165 -7.53 -5.46 21.82
C HIS A 165 -6.24 -4.67 21.55
N ALA A 166 -6.10 -3.44 22.10
CA ALA A 166 -5.00 -2.54 21.77
C ALA A 166 -3.61 -3.17 21.93
N SER A 167 -3.36 -3.91 22.99
CA SER A 167 -2.05 -4.54 23.23
C SER A 167 -1.68 -5.55 22.15
N GLU A 168 -2.61 -6.40 21.72
CA GLU A 168 -2.42 -7.40 20.66
C GLU A 168 -2.19 -6.72 19.31
N ILE A 169 -2.99 -5.70 19.02
CA ILE A 169 -2.89 -4.90 17.79
C ILE A 169 -1.53 -4.20 17.74
N ILE A 170 -1.11 -3.53 18.81
CA ILE A 170 0.17 -2.81 18.90
C ILE A 170 1.34 -3.79 18.70
N GLU A 171 1.31 -4.97 19.32
CA GLU A 171 2.33 -5.99 19.10
C GLU A 171 2.42 -6.41 17.63
N ALA A 172 1.28 -6.58 16.95
CA ALA A 172 1.22 -6.96 15.55
C ALA A 172 1.73 -5.87 14.63
N ILE A 173 1.25 -4.62 14.78
CA ILE A 173 1.63 -3.51 13.89
C ILE A 173 3.07 -3.06 14.09
N ASN A 174 3.64 -3.20 15.29
CA ASN A 174 5.04 -2.88 15.58
C ASN A 174 6.04 -3.80 14.87
N LYS A 175 5.59 -4.93 14.30
CA LYS A 175 6.38 -5.80 13.42
C LYS A 175 6.38 -5.34 11.96
N THR A 176 5.63 -4.29 11.65
CA THR A 176 5.41 -3.79 10.29
C THR A 176 6.07 -2.43 10.06
N ALA A 177 6.09 -2.01 8.81
CA ALA A 177 6.53 -0.68 8.40
C ALA A 177 5.52 0.44 8.76
N LYS A 178 4.46 0.14 9.49
CA LYS A 178 3.49 1.11 10.05
C LYS A 178 3.24 0.84 11.53
N PRO A 179 4.26 1.03 12.37
CA PRO A 179 4.14 0.77 13.81
C PRO A 179 3.20 1.77 14.48
N TYR A 180 2.81 1.46 15.70
CA TYR A 180 2.13 2.40 16.56
C TYR A 180 3.07 3.53 16.96
N PHE A 181 2.62 4.77 16.83
CA PHE A 181 3.43 5.94 17.22
C PHE A 181 3.74 5.92 18.72
N GLY A 182 2.76 5.61 19.53
CA GLY A 182 2.79 5.61 20.98
C GLY A 182 1.67 6.49 21.56
N ASP A 183 1.44 6.38 22.88
CA ASP A 183 0.47 7.18 23.60
C ASP A 183 1.04 8.59 23.82
N VAL A 184 0.83 9.48 22.84
CA VAL A 184 1.42 10.84 22.82
C VAL A 184 1.13 11.59 24.12
N GLU A 185 -0.04 11.40 24.74
CA GLU A 185 -0.43 12.03 26.00
C GLU A 185 0.43 11.59 27.20
N LEU A 186 1.14 10.45 27.07
CA LEU A 186 2.04 9.94 28.09
C LEU A 186 3.52 10.26 27.82
N MET A 187 3.83 10.78 26.63
CA MET A 187 5.19 11.15 26.23
C MET A 187 5.59 12.49 26.84
N THR A 188 6.89 12.68 27.03
CA THR A 188 7.45 14.02 27.18
C THR A 188 7.56 14.69 25.82
N TYR A 189 7.69 16.04 25.78
CA TYR A 189 7.90 16.75 24.51
C TYR A 189 9.18 16.28 23.80
N ALA A 190 10.24 15.92 24.54
CA ALA A 190 11.44 15.34 23.96
C ALA A 190 11.14 14.00 23.27
N GLN A 191 10.49 13.07 23.99
CA GLN A 191 10.12 11.77 23.43
C GLN A 191 9.22 11.91 22.17
N TRP A 192 8.35 12.89 22.15
CA TRP A 192 7.44 13.13 21.02
C TRP A 192 8.20 13.52 19.76
N VAL A 193 9.12 14.51 19.84
CA VAL A 193 9.91 14.94 18.66
C VAL A 193 10.93 13.87 18.25
N GLU A 194 11.58 13.20 19.21
CA GLU A 194 12.50 12.09 18.96
C GLU A 194 11.80 10.95 18.22
N ARG A 195 10.57 10.57 18.67
CA ARG A 195 9.77 9.51 18.04
C ARG A 195 9.34 9.87 16.63
N PHE A 196 9.00 11.14 16.37
CA PHE A 196 8.66 11.59 15.02
C PHE A 196 9.84 11.36 14.07
N VAL A 197 11.04 11.80 14.46
CA VAL A 197 12.25 11.65 13.65
C VAL A 197 12.62 10.18 13.46
N GLU A 198 12.57 9.37 14.52
CA GLU A 198 12.84 7.94 14.45
C GLU A 198 12.01 7.23 13.38
N LEU A 199 10.72 7.57 13.26
CA LEU A 199 9.80 6.88 12.35
C LEU A 199 9.76 7.48 10.94
N ALA A 200 10.01 8.78 10.78
CA ALA A 200 9.79 9.47 9.50
C ALA A 200 11.08 9.86 8.78
N TYR A 201 12.20 10.08 9.50
CA TYR A 201 13.43 10.56 8.86
C TYR A 201 14.25 9.40 8.24
N PRO A 202 14.89 9.59 7.10
CA PRO A 202 14.80 10.79 6.24
C PRO A 202 13.40 10.92 5.62
N PHE A 203 12.94 12.17 5.49
CA PHE A 203 11.61 12.44 4.97
C PHE A 203 11.54 12.12 3.48
N THR A 204 10.67 11.18 3.12
CA THR A 204 10.46 10.73 1.74
C THR A 204 9.22 11.32 1.09
N ASP A 205 8.39 12.02 1.89
CA ASP A 205 7.24 12.78 1.44
C ASP A 205 7.36 14.23 1.94
N PRO A 206 7.27 15.23 1.05
CA PRO A 206 7.46 16.64 1.43
C PRO A 206 6.46 17.16 2.46
N THR A 207 5.32 16.49 2.63
CA THR A 207 4.35 16.87 3.69
C THR A 207 4.82 16.48 5.09
N TRP A 208 5.81 15.59 5.20
CA TRP A 208 6.36 15.21 6.51
C TRP A 208 7.30 16.26 7.06
N ASP A 209 8.04 16.95 6.18
CA ASP A 209 8.87 18.11 6.53
C ASP A 209 7.99 19.21 7.14
N ASP A 210 6.91 19.57 6.46
CA ASP A 210 5.95 20.58 6.93
C ASP A 210 5.38 20.23 8.31
N ARG A 211 5.02 18.96 8.50
CA ARG A 211 4.47 18.49 9.79
C ARG A 211 5.49 18.51 10.91
N PHE A 212 6.74 18.15 10.60
CA PHE A 212 7.82 18.22 11.56
C PHE A 212 8.14 19.67 11.93
N PHE A 213 8.15 20.55 10.95
CA PHE A 213 8.34 22.00 11.15
C PHE A 213 7.25 22.57 12.05
N ASP A 214 5.98 22.29 11.77
CA ASP A 214 4.85 22.69 12.61
C ASP A 214 4.97 22.14 14.04
N LEU A 215 5.44 20.88 14.19
CA LEU A 215 5.65 20.25 15.48
C LEU A 215 6.71 20.98 16.30
N LEU A 216 7.88 21.30 15.72
CA LEU A 216 8.94 22.01 16.41
C LEU A 216 8.49 23.39 16.91
N HIS A 217 7.85 24.18 16.04
CA HIS A 217 7.30 25.50 16.42
C HIS A 217 6.28 25.40 17.54
N ARG A 218 5.45 24.35 17.50
CA ARG A 218 4.46 24.14 18.57
C ARG A 218 5.13 23.79 19.89
N VAL A 219 6.17 22.98 19.88
CA VAL A 219 6.94 22.64 21.08
C VAL A 219 7.64 23.89 21.64
N GLU A 220 8.28 24.72 20.80
CA GLU A 220 8.89 25.98 21.21
C GLU A 220 7.87 26.90 21.91
N ALA A 221 6.73 27.14 21.25
CA ALA A 221 5.65 27.98 21.81
C ALA A 221 5.11 27.44 23.15
N ARG A 222 5.11 26.12 23.32
CA ARG A 222 4.63 25.48 24.54
C ARG A 222 5.64 25.55 25.70
N LEU A 223 6.93 25.44 25.39
CA LEU A 223 7.98 25.37 26.40
C LEU A 223 8.60 26.71 26.75
N ASN A 224 8.33 27.75 25.97
CA ASN A 224 8.81 29.10 26.30
C ASN A 224 8.01 29.70 27.45
N PRO A 225 8.63 29.94 28.61
CA PRO A 225 7.91 30.45 29.79
C PRO A 225 7.75 31.95 29.81
N VAL A 226 8.38 32.71 28.92
CA VAL A 226 8.63 34.14 29.15
C VAL A 226 7.56 35.05 28.57
N ASP A 227 7.01 34.75 27.38
CA ASP A 227 6.21 35.73 26.63
C ASP A 227 4.85 35.19 26.13
N HIS A 228 4.11 34.48 26.98
CA HIS A 228 2.75 34.04 26.64
C HIS A 228 2.63 33.29 25.31
N GLY A 229 3.68 32.57 24.92
CA GLY A 229 3.76 31.80 23.65
C GLY A 229 4.32 32.57 22.45
N GLU A 230 4.74 33.83 22.66
CA GLU A 230 5.56 34.54 21.67
C GLU A 230 7.02 34.09 21.82
N VAL A 231 7.57 33.50 20.77
CA VAL A 231 8.96 33.01 20.73
C VAL A 231 9.64 33.47 19.46
N GLU A 232 10.90 33.86 19.59
CA GLU A 232 11.80 33.89 18.44
C GLU A 232 12.20 32.44 18.15
N THR A 233 11.69 31.90 17.04
CA THR A 233 11.91 30.48 16.71
C THR A 233 13.37 30.18 16.42
N LEU A 234 13.82 29.00 16.81
CA LEU A 234 15.11 28.43 16.41
C LEU A 234 15.14 28.02 14.92
N PHE A 235 13.97 27.86 14.31
CA PHE A 235 13.80 27.33 12.96
C PHE A 235 12.94 28.29 12.11
N PRO A 236 13.50 29.43 11.65
CA PRO A 236 12.74 30.40 10.86
C PRO A 236 12.38 29.91 9.46
N GLU A 237 13.13 28.98 8.90
CA GLU A 237 12.88 28.42 7.56
C GLU A 237 12.85 26.89 7.59
N ILE A 238 12.11 26.28 6.65
CA ILE A 238 12.02 24.81 6.54
C ILE A 238 13.38 24.17 6.25
N ALA A 239 14.29 24.90 5.64
CA ALA A 239 15.68 24.44 5.41
C ALA A 239 16.45 24.18 6.71
N ASP A 240 16.06 24.83 7.82
CA ASP A 240 16.72 24.67 9.14
C ASP A 240 16.49 23.28 9.74
N ILE A 241 15.53 22.54 9.23
CA ILE A 241 15.18 21.20 9.69
C ILE A 241 15.57 20.09 8.71
N ALA A 242 16.36 20.40 7.67
CA ALA A 242 16.81 19.41 6.68
C ALA A 242 17.60 18.24 7.31
N ASP A 243 18.33 18.50 8.40
CA ASP A 243 18.87 17.49 9.31
C ASP A 243 17.99 17.43 10.56
N ALA A 244 16.95 16.63 10.49
CA ALA A 244 15.95 16.53 11.56
C ALA A 244 16.54 16.04 12.91
N PRO A 245 17.46 15.07 12.97
CA PRO A 245 18.18 14.75 14.21
C PRO A 245 18.90 15.93 14.82
N ALA A 246 19.64 16.70 14.02
CA ALA A 246 20.34 17.90 14.51
C ALA A 246 19.36 19.00 14.96
N ALA A 247 18.20 19.12 14.30
CA ALA A 247 17.14 20.03 14.71
C ALA A 247 16.56 19.65 16.08
N VAL A 248 16.34 18.36 16.33
CA VAL A 248 15.91 17.87 17.66
C VAL A 248 16.94 18.18 18.72
N ASP A 249 18.24 17.92 18.45
CA ASP A 249 19.32 18.22 19.40
C ASP A 249 19.36 19.71 19.74
N LYS A 250 19.22 20.60 18.73
CA LYS A 250 19.17 22.05 18.89
C LYS A 250 17.98 22.49 19.75
N LEU A 251 16.78 21.92 19.49
CA LEU A 251 15.58 22.16 20.29
C LEU A 251 15.79 21.77 21.75
N LEU A 252 16.27 20.55 22.00
CA LEU A 252 16.42 19.99 23.34
C LEU A 252 17.57 20.66 24.14
N ALA A 253 18.56 21.25 23.45
CA ALA A 253 19.58 22.08 24.07
C ALA A 253 19.02 23.43 24.53
N ALA A 254 18.14 24.04 23.73
CA ALA A 254 17.49 25.31 24.07
C ALA A 254 16.39 25.14 25.13
N TYR A 255 15.67 24.02 25.10
CA TYR A 255 14.56 23.72 25.98
C TYR A 255 14.76 22.39 26.73
N PRO A 256 15.76 22.27 27.62
CA PRO A 256 16.06 21.01 28.31
C PRO A 256 14.90 20.45 29.15
N GLN A 257 13.97 21.31 29.60
CA GLN A 257 12.76 20.93 30.29
C GLN A 257 11.79 20.08 29.44
N ALA A 258 11.98 20.05 28.12
CA ALA A 258 11.23 19.14 27.23
C ALA A 258 11.32 17.67 27.65
N ARG A 259 12.38 17.29 28.34
CA ARG A 259 12.61 15.93 28.83
C ARG A 259 11.75 15.53 30.03
N ASP A 260 11.23 16.54 30.74
CA ASP A 260 10.49 16.34 32.00
C ASP A 260 9.01 16.72 31.88
N ILE A 261 8.65 17.55 30.89
CA ILE A 261 7.28 18.04 30.71
C ILE A 261 6.52 17.09 29.77
N THR A 262 5.44 16.50 30.28
CA THR A 262 4.53 15.66 29.53
C THR A 262 3.74 16.48 28.49
N VAL A 263 3.52 15.92 27.31
CA VAL A 263 2.71 16.52 26.25
C VAL A 263 1.31 16.80 26.76
N GLN A 264 0.82 18.02 26.52
CA GLN A 264 -0.53 18.39 26.93
C GLN A 264 -1.59 17.73 26.05
N PRO A 265 -2.74 17.34 26.59
CA PRO A 265 -3.82 16.69 25.84
C PRO A 265 -4.25 17.46 24.57
N SER A 266 -4.23 18.81 24.61
CA SER A 266 -4.53 19.65 23.44
C SER A 266 -3.50 19.51 22.32
N ASP A 267 -2.23 19.27 22.67
CA ASP A 267 -1.14 19.08 21.69
C ASP A 267 -1.19 17.68 21.09
N ALA A 268 -1.50 16.67 21.89
CA ALA A 268 -1.75 15.32 21.41
C ALA A 268 -2.95 15.27 20.43
N ALA A 269 -4.06 15.91 20.79
CA ALA A 269 -5.24 16.02 19.93
C ALA A 269 -4.94 16.77 18.61
N TRP A 270 -4.16 17.84 18.67
CA TRP A 270 -3.68 18.55 17.50
C TRP A 270 -2.85 17.65 16.59
N PHE A 271 -1.90 16.89 17.15
CA PHE A 271 -1.04 15.97 16.40
C PHE A 271 -1.84 14.89 15.67
N ILE A 272 -2.77 14.25 16.37
CA ILE A 272 -3.66 13.26 15.76
C ILE A 272 -4.46 13.89 14.61
N THR A 273 -4.99 15.11 14.82
CA THR A 273 -5.75 15.84 13.80
C THR A 273 -4.88 16.23 12.61
N LEU A 274 -3.63 16.65 12.85
CA LEU A 274 -2.66 16.96 11.80
C LEU A 274 -2.42 15.76 10.86
N ASN A 275 -2.32 14.55 11.42
CA ASN A 275 -2.15 13.33 10.62
C ASN A 275 -3.36 13.03 9.71
N ARG A 276 -4.54 13.57 10.01
CA ARG A 276 -5.77 13.38 9.20
C ARG A 276 -5.88 14.34 8.01
N LYS A 277 -5.13 15.45 7.97
CA LYS A 277 -5.31 16.54 6.99
C LYS A 277 -4.73 16.25 5.62
N HIS A 278 -3.77 15.38 5.48
CA HIS A 278 -3.00 15.17 4.26
C HIS A 278 -3.39 13.88 3.54
N HIS A 279 -3.21 13.86 2.20
CA HIS A 279 -3.51 12.71 1.38
C HIS A 279 -2.61 11.51 1.71
N LYS A 280 -1.35 11.76 2.09
CA LYS A 280 -0.41 10.75 2.51
C LYS A 280 -0.21 10.81 4.03
N PRO A 281 -0.75 9.82 4.77
CA PRO A 281 -0.57 9.74 6.20
C PRO A 281 0.90 9.42 6.52
N MET A 282 1.30 9.75 7.75
CA MET A 282 2.62 9.41 8.27
C MET A 282 2.84 7.89 8.30
N PRO A 283 4.11 7.42 8.32
CA PRO A 283 4.47 6.00 8.34
C PRO A 283 4.24 5.36 9.72
N TRP A 284 3.11 5.64 10.34
CA TRP A 284 2.70 5.08 11.63
C TRP A 284 1.18 5.10 11.80
N VAL A 285 0.73 4.37 12.79
CA VAL A 285 -0.64 4.46 13.30
C VAL A 285 -0.63 5.45 14.47
N PRO A 286 -1.35 6.58 14.39
CA PRO A 286 -1.30 7.63 15.41
C PRO A 286 -2.11 7.31 16.67
N ILE A 287 -3.14 6.47 16.56
CA ILE A 287 -4.06 6.12 17.63
C ILE A 287 -4.75 4.78 17.31
N ILE A 288 -5.09 4.03 18.36
CA ILE A 288 -5.94 2.84 18.25
C ILE A 288 -7.39 3.27 18.53
N ASP A 289 -8.16 3.46 17.47
CA ASP A 289 -9.57 3.83 17.51
C ASP A 289 -10.35 3.16 16.37
N GLY A 290 -11.63 3.46 16.21
CA GLY A 290 -12.49 2.90 15.17
C GLY A 290 -11.99 3.10 13.73
N ASP A 291 -11.10 4.07 13.50
CA ASP A 291 -10.44 4.34 12.21
C ASP A 291 -9.16 3.51 11.99
N LEU A 292 -8.77 2.62 12.91
CA LEU A 292 -7.51 1.86 12.86
C LEU A 292 -7.26 1.20 11.51
N LYS A 293 -8.26 0.55 10.94
CA LYS A 293 -8.14 -0.14 9.64
C LYS A 293 -7.75 0.83 8.52
N ARG A 294 -8.31 2.03 8.55
CA ARG A 294 -7.95 3.11 7.62
C ARG A 294 -6.52 3.59 7.84
N TRP A 295 -6.14 3.86 9.10
CA TRP A 295 -4.78 4.30 9.43
C TRP A 295 -3.73 3.31 8.98
N PHE A 296 -3.96 2.02 9.24
CA PHE A 296 -3.02 0.96 8.90
C PHE A 296 -2.95 0.70 7.40
N GLY A 297 -4.12 0.68 6.71
CA GLY A 297 -4.20 0.32 5.30
C GLY A 297 -3.87 1.45 4.31
N LEU A 298 -4.01 2.72 4.74
CA LEU A 298 -3.86 3.86 3.84
C LEU A 298 -2.40 4.07 3.45
N ASP A 299 -2.15 4.25 2.14
CA ASP A 299 -0.82 4.48 1.54
C ASP A 299 0.28 3.51 2.03
N SER A 300 -0.09 2.24 2.27
CA SER A 300 0.83 1.22 2.78
C SER A 300 1.71 0.54 1.72
N LEU A 301 1.63 0.98 0.47
CA LEU A 301 2.42 0.38 -0.62
C LEU A 301 3.77 1.06 -0.84
N TRP A 302 3.92 2.32 -0.46
CA TRP A 302 5.14 3.05 -0.74
C TRP A 302 6.35 2.54 0.05
N GLN A 303 6.15 1.95 1.24
CA GLN A 303 7.23 1.37 2.04
C GLN A 303 7.96 0.21 1.34
N ALA A 304 7.31 -0.45 0.37
CA ALA A 304 7.94 -1.47 -0.47
C ALA A 304 9.03 -0.91 -1.43
N HIS A 305 9.19 0.41 -1.47
CA HIS A 305 10.21 1.13 -2.26
C HIS A 305 11.29 1.76 -1.37
N ASP A 306 11.31 1.45 -0.08
CA ASP A 306 12.18 2.08 0.91
C ASP A 306 13.01 1.01 1.62
N ASP A 307 14.32 1.02 1.38
CA ASP A 307 15.28 0.02 1.90
C ASP A 307 15.39 -0.01 3.43
N ARG A 308 14.81 0.96 4.14
CA ARG A 308 14.71 0.93 5.60
C ARG A 308 13.82 -0.20 6.12
N TYR A 309 12.91 -0.69 5.29
CA TYR A 309 11.91 -1.67 5.70
C TYR A 309 12.17 -3.04 5.07
N PRO A 310 12.28 -4.10 5.88
CA PRO A 310 12.44 -5.45 5.35
C PRO A 310 11.15 -5.92 4.65
N ALA A 311 11.28 -6.77 3.64
CA ALA A 311 10.16 -7.28 2.85
C ALA A 311 9.03 -7.92 3.69
N ARG A 312 9.37 -8.51 4.85
CA ARG A 312 8.37 -9.07 5.76
C ARG A 312 7.46 -8.02 6.42
N ALA A 313 7.92 -6.76 6.52
CA ALA A 313 7.24 -5.69 7.24
C ALA A 313 6.35 -4.81 6.34
N VAL A 314 6.44 -4.94 5.02
CA VAL A 314 5.74 -4.07 4.06
C VAL A 314 4.61 -4.80 3.35
N ARG A 315 3.64 -4.03 2.84
CA ARG A 315 2.58 -4.58 2.00
C ARG A 315 3.08 -4.83 0.58
N VAL A 316 2.90 -6.07 0.09
CA VAL A 316 3.24 -6.47 -1.27
C VAL A 316 2.03 -7.20 -1.86
N ILE A 317 1.53 -6.76 -3.02
CA ILE A 317 0.23 -7.13 -3.57
C ILE A 317 0.29 -7.85 -4.93
N PRO A 318 1.05 -8.93 -5.08
CA PRO A 318 1.05 -9.70 -6.33
C PRO A 318 -0.26 -10.48 -6.50
N GLY A 319 -0.53 -10.90 -7.74
CA GLY A 319 -1.58 -11.88 -8.02
C GLY A 319 -1.18 -13.29 -7.57
N PRO A 320 -2.10 -14.06 -6.97
CA PRO A 320 -1.77 -15.33 -6.33
C PRO A 320 -1.31 -16.42 -7.31
N ILE A 321 -1.72 -16.35 -8.57
CA ILE A 321 -1.23 -17.26 -9.63
C ILE A 321 0.01 -16.67 -10.31
N SER A 322 -0.03 -15.38 -10.65
CA SER A 322 1.02 -14.73 -11.44
C SER A 322 2.36 -14.65 -10.70
N VAL A 323 2.35 -14.59 -9.37
CA VAL A 323 3.58 -14.54 -8.56
C VAL A 323 4.44 -15.79 -8.75
N GLY A 324 3.82 -16.97 -8.91
CA GLY A 324 4.53 -18.22 -9.16
C GLY A 324 5.27 -18.27 -10.52
N GLY A 325 4.98 -17.33 -11.41
CA GLY A 325 5.71 -17.17 -12.70
C GLY A 325 6.98 -16.32 -12.60
N ILE A 326 7.24 -15.65 -11.47
CA ILE A 326 8.44 -14.84 -11.28
C ILE A 326 9.59 -15.75 -10.86
N THR A 327 10.58 -15.92 -11.73
CA THR A 327 11.70 -16.86 -11.52
C THR A 327 13.03 -16.20 -11.18
N GLN A 328 13.15 -14.89 -11.42
CA GLN A 328 14.36 -14.11 -11.18
C GLN A 328 14.03 -12.67 -10.80
N VAL A 329 14.95 -12.03 -10.11
CA VAL A 329 14.92 -10.58 -9.86
C VAL A 329 15.61 -9.83 -10.99
N ASP A 330 15.26 -8.56 -11.17
CA ASP A 330 15.92 -7.63 -12.11
C ASP A 330 15.95 -8.09 -13.58
N GLU A 331 14.98 -8.89 -13.97
CA GLU A 331 14.74 -9.15 -15.38
C GLU A 331 14.36 -7.84 -16.08
N PRO A 332 15.07 -7.42 -17.15
CA PRO A 332 14.66 -6.24 -17.91
C PRO A 332 13.24 -6.40 -18.47
N VAL A 333 12.46 -5.32 -18.43
CA VAL A 333 11.09 -5.33 -18.98
C VAL A 333 11.08 -5.78 -20.43
N ALA A 334 12.09 -5.42 -21.22
CA ALA A 334 12.23 -5.85 -22.61
C ALA A 334 12.32 -7.37 -22.75
N ASP A 335 13.02 -8.06 -21.84
CA ASP A 335 13.17 -9.51 -21.86
C ASP A 335 11.88 -10.20 -21.34
N LEU A 336 11.21 -9.58 -20.35
CA LEU A 336 9.92 -10.06 -19.84
C LEU A 336 8.82 -10.05 -20.92
N LEU A 337 8.87 -9.08 -21.83
CA LEU A 337 7.85 -8.92 -22.86
C LEU A 337 8.19 -9.65 -24.19
N GLY A 338 9.41 -10.18 -24.35
CA GLY A 338 9.88 -10.94 -25.51
C GLY A 338 10.36 -10.03 -26.63
#